data_ceac9e7749e08c0250019e92a9f72a59
#
_entry.id   ceac9e7749e08c0250019e92a9f72a59
#
_cell.length_a   1.000
_cell.length_b   1.000
_cell.length_c   1.000
_cell.angle_alpha   90.00
_cell.angle_beta   90.00
_cell.angle_gamma   90.00
#
_symmetry.space_group_name_H-M   'P 1'
#
loop_
_entity.id
_entity.type
_entity.pdbx_description
1 polymer ?
#
loop_
_entity_poly.entity_id
_entity_poly.type
_entity_poly.pdbx_seq_one_letter_code
_entity_poly.pdbx_strand_id
1 'polypeptide(L)'
;MRLVLTGAEGTMARTLLSVVPAHHDVVPLSRAELDIGDHHRVMRTLVPLHPDAVVNLAAMTRVDDCEDERDEAYRSNTLGPHHLALAARACGAALLHVSTDYVFDGMKESPYDELDRPNPISVYGRSKLGGEEMVRRHTPEHFVVRTGWIFGGGPDHLSRQVALMRSGEPGAGLFDRVGSPTYVRHVAERLLPLLLTERFGTYHLAGPEVESWFDVLTRIRFLAGLPVMVERQLVQDLDLRAPRPVNSALTSLFAADLGLELPPLDVALKEFLDGQD
;
A
#
# COMPACT_ATOMS: atom_id res chain seq x y z
N MET A 1 8.24 3.95 -21.88
CA MET A 1 7.94 5.06 -20.93
C MET A 1 9.11 5.24 -20.01
N ARG A 2 9.39 6.51 -19.65
CA ARG A 2 10.27 6.85 -18.53
C ARG A 2 9.44 7.00 -17.26
N LEU A 3 9.70 6.17 -16.27
CA LEU A 3 9.01 6.14 -14.99
C LEU A 3 9.95 6.65 -13.89
N VAL A 4 9.54 7.64 -13.12
CA VAL A 4 10.25 8.00 -11.88
C VAL A 4 9.52 7.36 -10.71
N LEU A 5 10.25 6.56 -9.93
CA LEU A 5 9.73 5.83 -8.78
C LEU A 5 10.30 6.42 -7.49
N THR A 6 9.44 6.97 -6.62
CA THR A 6 9.87 7.47 -5.31
C THR A 6 9.70 6.41 -4.22
N GLY A 7 10.51 6.48 -3.17
CA GLY A 7 10.50 5.47 -2.10
C GLY A 7 11.10 4.13 -2.53
N ALA A 8 12.14 4.15 -3.37
CA ALA A 8 12.72 2.99 -4.03
C ALA A 8 13.21 1.87 -3.09
N GLU A 9 13.48 2.19 -1.82
CA GLU A 9 13.91 1.21 -0.82
C GLU A 9 12.74 0.46 -0.14
N GLY A 10 11.51 0.90 -0.37
CA GLY A 10 10.30 0.29 0.18
C GLY A 10 9.98 -1.07 -0.45
N THR A 11 9.26 -1.91 0.27
CA THR A 11 8.87 -3.27 -0.19
C THR A 11 8.11 -3.22 -1.51
N MET A 12 7.08 -2.37 -1.62
CA MET A 12 6.29 -2.22 -2.85
C MET A 12 7.17 -1.77 -4.04
N ALA A 13 8.12 -0.85 -3.80
CA ALA A 13 9.00 -0.34 -4.84
C ALA A 13 9.97 -1.42 -5.36
N ARG A 14 10.61 -2.17 -4.45
CA ARG A 14 11.48 -3.29 -4.84
C ARG A 14 10.72 -4.36 -5.63
N THR A 15 9.50 -4.67 -5.19
CA THR A 15 8.64 -5.63 -5.89
C THR A 15 8.25 -5.10 -7.27
N LEU A 16 7.85 -3.83 -7.38
CA LEU A 16 7.53 -3.23 -8.67
C LEU A 16 8.73 -3.27 -9.63
N LEU A 17 9.93 -2.91 -9.16
CA LEU A 17 11.16 -2.98 -9.94
C LEU A 17 11.47 -4.39 -10.46
N SER A 18 11.07 -5.44 -9.72
CA SER A 18 11.28 -6.84 -10.15
C SER A 18 10.30 -7.31 -11.23
N VAL A 19 9.16 -6.63 -11.40
CA VAL A 19 8.10 -7.04 -12.34
C VAL A 19 7.90 -6.08 -13.51
N VAL A 20 8.45 -4.86 -13.45
CA VAL A 20 8.39 -3.91 -14.57
C VAL A 20 9.19 -4.46 -15.76
N PRO A 21 8.59 -4.50 -16.97
CA PRO A 21 9.30 -4.97 -18.16
C PRO A 21 10.53 -4.11 -18.49
N ALA A 22 11.62 -4.75 -18.88
CA ALA A 22 12.93 -4.11 -19.11
C ALA A 22 12.96 -3.04 -20.24
N HIS A 23 11.92 -2.95 -21.05
CA HIS A 23 11.82 -1.92 -22.10
C HIS A 23 11.36 -0.55 -21.56
N HIS A 24 10.95 -0.46 -20.28
CA HIS A 24 10.68 0.80 -19.61
C HIS A 24 11.96 1.37 -18.98
N ASP A 25 12.15 2.68 -19.10
CA ASP A 25 13.24 3.41 -18.46
C ASP A 25 12.78 3.82 -17.04
N VAL A 26 13.22 3.07 -16.03
CA VAL A 26 12.81 3.32 -14.63
C VAL A 26 13.92 4.02 -13.87
N VAL A 27 13.63 5.17 -13.30
CA VAL A 27 14.52 5.95 -12.43
C VAL A 27 14.05 5.79 -10.98
N PRO A 28 14.61 4.83 -10.22
CA PRO A 28 14.26 4.66 -8.82
C PRO A 28 14.97 5.70 -7.96
N LEU A 29 14.23 6.35 -7.06
CA LEU A 29 14.76 7.37 -6.15
C LEU A 29 14.45 6.98 -4.71
N SER A 30 15.51 6.76 -3.93
CA SER A 30 15.45 6.55 -2.49
C SER A 30 15.13 7.87 -1.74
N ARG A 31 14.85 7.79 -0.43
CA ARG A 31 14.68 8.99 0.40
C ARG A 31 15.94 9.87 0.44
N ALA A 32 17.12 9.27 0.41
CA ALA A 32 18.38 9.99 0.39
C ALA A 32 18.58 10.80 -0.92
N GLU A 33 18.14 10.25 -2.05
CA GLU A 33 18.21 10.88 -3.37
C GLU A 33 17.10 11.92 -3.56
N LEU A 34 15.86 11.62 -3.11
CA LEU A 34 14.73 12.52 -3.19
C LEU A 34 13.86 12.46 -1.92
N ASP A 35 14.07 13.40 -1.02
CA ASP A 35 13.10 13.70 0.04
C ASP A 35 11.90 14.44 -0.59
N ILE A 36 10.76 13.75 -0.72
CA ILE A 36 9.55 14.33 -1.31
C ILE A 36 8.95 15.46 -0.48
N GLY A 37 9.29 15.56 0.81
CA GLY A 37 8.92 16.67 1.68
C GLY A 37 9.63 17.99 1.38
N ASP A 38 10.64 17.99 0.50
CA ASP A 38 11.37 19.19 0.03
C ASP A 38 10.91 19.58 -1.37
N HIS A 39 10.07 20.61 -1.45
CA HIS A 39 9.51 21.13 -2.71
C HIS A 39 10.59 21.48 -3.73
N HIS A 40 11.62 22.21 -3.30
CA HIS A 40 12.66 22.66 -4.23
C HIS A 40 13.48 21.50 -4.78
N ARG A 41 13.75 20.50 -3.95
CA ARG A 41 14.44 19.28 -4.36
C ARG A 41 13.60 18.48 -5.33
N VAL A 42 12.29 18.32 -5.06
CA VAL A 42 11.35 17.65 -5.97
C VAL A 42 11.34 18.29 -7.35
N MET A 43 11.17 19.62 -7.42
CA MET A 43 11.13 20.33 -8.71
C MET A 43 12.44 20.21 -9.48
N ARG A 44 13.59 20.39 -8.80
CA ARG A 44 14.92 20.31 -9.43
C ARG A 44 15.30 18.90 -9.89
N THR A 45 14.74 17.87 -9.27
CA THR A 45 15.02 16.48 -9.62
C THR A 45 14.08 16.00 -10.73
N LEU A 46 12.76 16.20 -10.59
CA LEU A 46 11.80 15.62 -11.51
C LEU A 46 11.68 16.36 -12.84
N VAL A 47 11.69 17.70 -12.81
CA VAL A 47 11.46 18.48 -14.04
C VAL A 47 12.50 18.20 -15.12
N PRO A 48 13.82 18.16 -14.83
CA PRO A 48 14.82 17.83 -15.86
C PRO A 48 14.79 16.37 -16.35
N LEU A 49 14.18 15.46 -15.60
CA LEU A 49 14.07 14.06 -16.00
C LEU A 49 13.01 13.84 -17.10
N HIS A 50 12.07 14.78 -17.28
CA HIS A 50 10.97 14.67 -18.23
C HIS A 50 10.30 13.29 -18.20
N PRO A 51 9.79 12.83 -17.03
CA PRO A 51 9.14 11.53 -16.94
C PRO A 51 7.81 11.52 -17.69
N ASP A 52 7.44 10.35 -18.24
CA ASP A 52 6.07 10.09 -18.72
C ASP A 52 5.12 9.89 -17.53
N ALA A 53 5.62 9.31 -16.44
CA ALA A 53 4.86 9.15 -15.22
C ALA A 53 5.74 9.13 -13.96
N VAL A 54 5.16 9.57 -12.85
CA VAL A 54 5.72 9.48 -11.50
C VAL A 54 4.90 8.46 -10.70
N VAL A 55 5.56 7.44 -10.14
CA VAL A 55 4.96 6.45 -9.25
C VAL A 55 5.41 6.73 -7.83
N ASN A 56 4.51 7.26 -7.02
CA ASN A 56 4.81 7.61 -5.64
C ASN A 56 4.49 6.47 -4.67
N LEU A 57 5.54 5.81 -4.19
CA LEU A 57 5.51 4.79 -3.14
C LEU A 57 6.18 5.26 -1.84
N ALA A 58 6.67 6.52 -1.81
CA ALA A 58 7.25 7.10 -0.62
C ALA A 58 6.15 7.51 0.37
N ALA A 59 6.27 7.07 1.61
CA ALA A 59 5.37 7.43 2.70
C ALA A 59 6.00 7.10 4.06
N MET A 60 5.56 7.77 5.12
CA MET A 60 5.71 7.32 6.49
C MET A 60 4.57 6.32 6.78
N THR A 61 4.90 5.03 6.94
CA THR A 61 3.92 3.92 7.00
C THR A 61 3.80 3.27 8.37
N ARG A 62 4.70 3.57 9.32
CA ARG A 62 4.61 3.08 10.68
C ARG A 62 3.52 3.83 11.42
N VAL A 63 2.35 3.19 11.52
CA VAL A 63 1.08 3.80 11.93
C VAL A 63 1.17 4.41 13.33
N ASP A 64 1.84 3.73 14.28
CA ASP A 64 2.02 4.22 15.65
C ASP A 64 2.99 5.40 15.74
N ASP A 65 4.08 5.37 14.94
CA ASP A 65 5.03 6.48 14.91
C ASP A 65 4.38 7.75 14.34
N CYS A 66 3.39 7.63 13.46
CA CYS A 66 2.65 8.80 12.96
C CYS A 66 1.87 9.54 14.05
N GLU A 67 1.44 8.85 15.13
CA GLU A 67 0.78 9.52 16.25
C GLU A 67 1.77 10.39 17.05
N ASP A 68 3.03 9.97 17.15
CA ASP A 68 4.07 10.70 17.86
C ASP A 68 4.72 11.77 16.99
N GLU A 69 4.99 11.44 15.73
CA GLU A 69 5.72 12.31 14.78
C GLU A 69 4.75 12.92 13.74
N ARG A 70 3.70 13.58 14.21
CA ARG A 70 2.60 14.10 13.37
C ARG A 70 3.10 15.00 12.25
N ASP A 71 3.98 15.94 12.56
CA ASP A 71 4.50 16.90 11.57
C ASP A 71 5.24 16.17 10.44
N GLU A 72 6.04 15.15 10.76
CA GLU A 72 6.73 14.33 9.76
C GLU A 72 5.74 13.46 8.98
N ALA A 73 4.70 12.93 9.62
CA ALA A 73 3.64 12.20 8.95
C ALA A 73 2.94 13.08 7.89
N TYR A 74 2.54 14.31 8.25
CA TYR A 74 1.94 15.24 7.27
C TYR A 74 2.95 15.75 6.24
N ARG A 75 4.20 15.98 6.64
CA ARG A 75 5.26 16.37 5.72
C ARG A 75 5.48 15.31 4.64
N SER A 76 5.58 14.05 5.03
CA SER A 76 5.82 12.92 4.12
C SER A 76 4.57 12.53 3.34
N ASN A 77 3.41 12.41 4.02
CA ASN A 77 2.22 11.78 3.44
C ASN A 77 1.25 12.77 2.79
N THR A 78 1.34 14.08 3.12
CA THR A 78 0.47 15.13 2.55
C THR A 78 1.27 16.08 1.67
N LEU A 79 2.32 16.74 2.22
CA LEU A 79 3.09 17.71 1.46
C LEU A 79 3.96 17.03 0.39
N GLY A 80 4.50 15.85 0.65
CA GLY A 80 5.25 15.07 -0.34
C GLY A 80 4.43 14.82 -1.61
N PRO A 81 3.26 14.19 -1.55
CA PRO A 81 2.36 14.03 -2.70
C PRO A 81 1.95 15.34 -3.36
N HIS A 82 1.74 16.42 -2.59
CA HIS A 82 1.51 17.76 -3.14
C HIS A 82 2.66 18.23 -4.04
N HIS A 83 3.89 18.14 -3.55
CA HIS A 83 5.06 18.55 -4.31
C HIS A 83 5.25 17.73 -5.59
N LEU A 84 5.02 16.40 -5.49
CA LEU A 84 5.06 15.50 -6.64
C LEU A 84 3.99 15.83 -7.67
N ALA A 85 2.76 16.18 -7.23
CA ALA A 85 1.68 16.56 -8.12
C ALA A 85 2.00 17.86 -8.89
N LEU A 86 2.61 18.85 -8.22
CA LEU A 86 3.07 20.08 -8.86
C LEU A 86 4.17 19.81 -9.90
N ALA A 87 5.13 18.95 -9.56
CA ALA A 87 6.23 18.60 -10.47
C ALA A 87 5.73 17.76 -11.66
N ALA A 88 4.87 16.77 -11.43
CA ALA A 88 4.26 15.96 -12.48
C ALA A 88 3.49 16.84 -13.47
N ARG A 89 2.64 17.75 -12.98
CA ARG A 89 1.94 18.73 -13.82
C ARG A 89 2.89 19.62 -14.61
N ALA A 90 4.00 20.06 -14.01
CA ALA A 90 4.99 20.89 -14.72
C ALA A 90 5.73 20.15 -15.84
N CYS A 91 5.82 18.80 -15.74
CA CYS A 91 6.42 17.94 -16.77
C CYS A 91 5.41 17.43 -17.80
N GLY A 92 4.09 17.56 -17.57
CA GLY A 92 3.06 16.85 -18.33
C GLY A 92 3.06 15.34 -18.06
N ALA A 93 3.47 14.92 -16.86
CA ALA A 93 3.55 13.52 -16.45
C ALA A 93 2.30 13.08 -15.68
N ALA A 94 1.86 11.84 -15.87
CA ALA A 94 0.86 11.23 -14.99
C ALA A 94 1.45 10.99 -13.58
N LEU A 95 0.62 11.05 -12.54
CA LEU A 95 1.01 10.73 -11.16
C LEU A 95 0.20 9.57 -10.61
N LEU A 96 0.83 8.44 -10.33
CA LEU A 96 0.26 7.34 -9.57
C LEU A 96 0.70 7.44 -8.11
N HIS A 97 -0.26 7.61 -7.19
CA HIS A 97 -0.02 7.71 -5.75
C HIS A 97 -0.65 6.53 -5.02
N VAL A 98 0.17 5.73 -4.34
CA VAL A 98 -0.33 4.64 -3.49
C VAL A 98 -0.77 5.19 -2.14
N SER A 99 -2.03 4.94 -1.82
CA SER A 99 -2.71 5.29 -0.57
C SER A 99 -3.03 4.03 0.25
N THR A 100 -3.95 4.13 1.20
CA THR A 100 -4.22 3.10 2.21
C THR A 100 -5.72 2.93 2.47
N ASP A 101 -6.09 1.74 2.93
CA ASP A 101 -7.38 1.41 3.53
C ASP A 101 -7.68 2.21 4.82
N TYR A 102 -6.64 2.69 5.52
CA TYR A 102 -6.78 3.51 6.75
C TYR A 102 -7.37 4.90 6.51
N VAL A 103 -7.71 5.25 5.29
CA VAL A 103 -8.53 6.44 5.01
C VAL A 103 -9.98 6.26 5.46
N PHE A 104 -10.41 5.04 5.78
CA PHE A 104 -11.74 4.71 6.28
C PHE A 104 -11.77 4.52 7.80
N ASP A 105 -12.94 4.72 8.42
CA ASP A 105 -13.13 4.63 9.87
C ASP A 105 -13.31 3.21 10.42
N GLY A 106 -13.65 2.27 9.54
CA GLY A 106 -13.89 0.88 9.92
C GLY A 106 -15.27 0.59 10.49
N MET A 107 -16.23 1.49 10.32
CA MET A 107 -17.59 1.36 10.88
C MET A 107 -18.56 0.65 9.92
N LYS A 108 -18.22 0.49 8.66
CA LYS A 108 -19.02 -0.22 7.67
C LYS A 108 -18.86 -1.73 7.83
N GLU A 109 -19.95 -2.48 7.82
CA GLU A 109 -19.94 -3.96 7.95
C GLU A 109 -19.46 -4.65 6.67
N SER A 110 -19.72 -4.05 5.50
CA SER A 110 -19.23 -4.54 4.20
C SER A 110 -17.92 -3.86 3.81
N PRO A 111 -17.16 -4.41 2.84
CA PRO A 111 -15.97 -3.74 2.31
C PRO A 111 -16.27 -2.34 1.77
N TYR A 112 -15.28 -1.44 1.87
CA TYR A 112 -15.35 -0.09 1.30
C TYR A 112 -15.04 -0.13 -0.19
N ASP A 113 -15.84 0.58 -0.99
CA ASP A 113 -15.57 0.82 -2.40
C ASP A 113 -15.05 2.24 -2.67
N GLU A 114 -14.73 2.57 -3.91
CA GLU A 114 -14.14 3.86 -4.30
C GLU A 114 -15.08 5.05 -4.10
N LEU A 115 -16.41 4.82 -4.00
CA LEU A 115 -17.42 5.85 -3.80
C LEU A 115 -17.70 6.12 -2.32
N ASP A 116 -17.26 5.23 -1.43
CA ASP A 116 -17.40 5.44 0.01
C ASP A 116 -16.59 6.67 0.46
N ARG A 117 -17.21 7.46 1.34
CA ARG A 117 -16.57 8.67 1.87
C ARG A 117 -15.49 8.32 2.88
N PRO A 118 -14.23 8.75 2.67
CA PRO A 118 -13.17 8.58 3.66
C PRO A 118 -13.47 9.32 4.98
N ASN A 119 -13.14 8.68 6.10
CA ASN A 119 -13.27 9.23 7.44
C ASN A 119 -12.20 8.63 8.39
N PRO A 120 -10.90 8.99 8.20
CA PRO A 120 -9.80 8.34 8.91
C PRO A 120 -9.79 8.63 10.40
N ILE A 121 -9.52 7.61 11.23
CA ILE A 121 -9.48 7.71 12.68
C ILE A 121 -8.07 7.90 13.26
N SER A 122 -7.00 7.63 12.48
CA SER A 122 -5.59 7.76 12.90
C SER A 122 -4.89 8.94 12.21
N VAL A 123 -3.76 9.40 12.75
CA VAL A 123 -2.90 10.42 12.09
C VAL A 123 -2.38 9.88 10.76
N TYR A 124 -1.96 8.61 10.72
CA TYR A 124 -1.57 7.96 9.46
C TYR A 124 -2.65 8.10 8.39
N GLY A 125 -3.87 7.63 8.68
CA GLY A 125 -4.99 7.70 7.74
C GLY A 125 -5.30 9.13 7.32
N ARG A 126 -5.34 10.09 8.26
CA ARG A 126 -5.57 11.52 7.96
C ARG A 126 -4.47 12.11 7.08
N SER A 127 -3.21 11.82 7.36
CA SER A 127 -2.08 12.32 6.55
C SER A 127 -2.08 11.75 5.14
N LYS A 128 -2.43 10.45 4.98
CA LYS A 128 -2.56 9.80 3.66
C LYS A 128 -3.74 10.39 2.87
N LEU A 129 -4.90 10.57 3.49
CA LEU A 129 -6.06 11.22 2.86
C LEU A 129 -5.73 12.64 2.40
N GLY A 130 -5.00 13.41 3.23
CA GLY A 130 -4.50 14.73 2.83
C GLY A 130 -3.64 14.66 1.56
N GLY A 131 -2.82 13.62 1.40
CA GLY A 131 -2.04 13.38 0.19
C GLY A 131 -2.92 13.11 -1.04
N GLU A 132 -3.95 12.27 -0.90
CA GLU A 132 -4.92 12.01 -1.97
C GLU A 132 -5.60 13.32 -2.45
N GLU A 133 -6.02 14.17 -1.50
CA GLU A 133 -6.65 15.45 -1.78
C GLU A 133 -5.72 16.40 -2.54
N MET A 134 -4.44 16.46 -2.13
CA MET A 134 -3.43 17.26 -2.81
C MET A 134 -3.18 16.77 -4.25
N VAL A 135 -3.08 15.46 -4.45
CA VAL A 135 -2.92 14.87 -5.78
C VAL A 135 -4.11 15.23 -6.68
N ARG A 136 -5.34 14.97 -6.25
CA ARG A 136 -6.56 15.29 -7.03
C ARG A 136 -6.67 16.77 -7.37
N ARG A 137 -6.27 17.64 -6.45
CA ARG A 137 -6.37 19.10 -6.61
C ARG A 137 -5.35 19.66 -7.61
N HIS A 138 -4.16 19.07 -7.69
CA HIS A 138 -3.04 19.70 -8.38
C HIS A 138 -2.66 19.05 -9.71
N THR A 139 -3.07 17.80 -9.97
CA THR A 139 -2.90 17.18 -11.28
C THR A 139 -4.14 16.41 -11.71
N PRO A 140 -4.71 16.71 -12.91
CA PRO A 140 -5.85 15.97 -13.44
C PRO A 140 -5.43 14.54 -13.88
N GLU A 141 -4.21 14.36 -14.34
CA GLU A 141 -3.66 13.08 -14.81
C GLU A 141 -3.10 12.30 -13.61
N HIS A 142 -4.02 11.75 -12.78
CA HIS A 142 -3.62 11.05 -11.58
C HIS A 142 -4.34 9.72 -11.39
N PHE A 143 -3.64 8.81 -10.74
CA PHE A 143 -4.19 7.61 -10.13
C PHE A 143 -3.93 7.66 -8.62
N VAL A 144 -4.98 7.52 -7.83
CA VAL A 144 -4.89 7.23 -6.41
C VAL A 144 -5.23 5.76 -6.22
N VAL A 145 -4.27 4.97 -5.76
CA VAL A 145 -4.44 3.53 -5.53
C VAL A 145 -4.49 3.26 -4.04
N ARG A 146 -5.66 2.92 -3.53
CA ARG A 146 -5.82 2.46 -2.14
C ARG A 146 -5.60 0.96 -2.07
N THR A 147 -4.78 0.56 -1.14
CA THR A 147 -4.49 -0.84 -0.82
C THR A 147 -4.31 -1.00 0.68
N GLY A 148 -4.33 -2.21 1.19
CA GLY A 148 -4.18 -2.44 2.63
C GLY A 148 -3.69 -3.85 2.93
N TRP A 149 -3.32 -4.08 4.19
CA TRP A 149 -2.92 -5.39 4.70
C TRP A 149 -1.86 -6.08 3.83
N ILE A 150 -0.89 -5.29 3.36
CA ILE A 150 0.17 -5.74 2.44
C ILE A 150 1.06 -6.75 3.14
N PHE A 151 1.30 -7.89 2.47
CA PHE A 151 2.25 -8.91 2.90
C PHE A 151 3.16 -9.38 1.76
N GLY A 152 4.30 -9.97 2.14
CA GLY A 152 5.31 -10.47 1.21
C GLY A 152 6.29 -9.40 0.73
N GLY A 153 7.40 -9.85 0.16
CA GLY A 153 8.45 -8.98 -0.38
C GLY A 153 9.40 -8.35 0.65
N GLY A 154 9.31 -8.75 1.93
CA GLY A 154 10.21 -8.25 2.97
C GLY A 154 9.79 -8.63 4.38
N PRO A 155 10.42 -8.05 5.41
CA PRO A 155 10.19 -8.39 6.81
C PRO A 155 8.90 -7.75 7.35
N ASP A 156 7.75 -8.11 6.81
CA ASP A 156 6.42 -7.71 7.26
C ASP A 156 5.91 -8.57 8.45
N HIS A 157 4.71 -8.23 8.95
CA HIS A 157 4.10 -8.94 10.08
C HIS A 157 3.90 -10.43 9.77
N LEU A 158 3.34 -10.74 8.59
CA LEU A 158 3.01 -12.11 8.20
C LEU A 158 4.28 -12.96 8.04
N SER A 159 5.31 -12.41 7.38
CA SER A 159 6.60 -13.08 7.21
C SER A 159 7.25 -13.45 8.55
N ARG A 160 7.18 -12.54 9.55
CA ARG A 160 7.69 -12.83 10.90
C ARG A 160 6.90 -13.93 11.61
N GLN A 161 5.56 -13.91 11.51
CA GLN A 161 4.72 -14.95 12.12
C GLN A 161 4.96 -16.32 11.47
N VAL A 162 5.10 -16.37 10.15
CA VAL A 162 5.43 -17.61 9.43
C VAL A 162 6.80 -18.17 9.84
N ALA A 163 7.80 -17.31 10.01
CA ALA A 163 9.12 -17.72 10.49
C ALA A 163 9.06 -18.32 11.91
N LEU A 164 8.30 -17.72 12.83
CA LEU A 164 8.02 -18.26 14.16
C LEU A 164 7.35 -19.65 14.09
N MET A 165 6.29 -19.76 13.27
CA MET A 165 5.56 -21.03 13.10
C MET A 165 6.45 -22.12 12.50
N ARG A 166 7.34 -21.80 11.57
CA ARG A 166 8.33 -22.74 11.00
C ARG A 166 9.39 -23.17 12.01
N SER A 167 9.73 -22.33 12.99
CA SER A 167 10.64 -22.71 14.08
C SER A 167 9.98 -23.54 15.20
N GLY A 168 8.68 -23.83 15.08
CA GLY A 168 7.94 -24.63 16.05
C GLY A 168 7.24 -23.82 17.15
N GLU A 169 7.32 -22.48 17.08
CA GLU A 169 6.64 -21.58 18.00
C GLU A 169 5.21 -21.28 17.53
N PRO A 170 4.26 -20.98 18.44
CA PRO A 170 2.92 -20.60 18.05
C PRO A 170 2.92 -19.27 17.29
N GLY A 171 2.10 -19.18 16.24
CA GLY A 171 1.79 -17.90 15.60
C GLY A 171 0.72 -17.15 16.39
N ALA A 172 0.66 -15.82 16.25
CA ALA A 172 -0.34 -15.00 16.90
C ALA A 172 -0.91 -13.94 15.96
N GLY A 173 -2.24 -13.83 15.86
CA GLY A 173 -2.93 -12.92 14.96
C GLY A 173 -4.15 -12.25 15.57
N LEU A 174 -4.34 -10.96 15.25
CA LEU A 174 -5.55 -10.23 15.58
C LEU A 174 -6.76 -10.91 14.95
N PHE A 175 -7.82 -11.13 15.75
CA PHE A 175 -9.05 -11.72 15.25
C PHE A 175 -10.26 -10.75 15.32
N ASP A 176 -10.13 -9.64 16.03
CA ASP A 176 -11.17 -8.62 16.21
C ASP A 176 -11.02 -7.44 15.24
N ARG A 177 -10.16 -7.59 14.24
CA ARG A 177 -9.96 -6.66 13.12
C ARG A 177 -9.93 -7.43 11.82
N VAL A 178 -10.62 -6.90 10.81
CA VAL A 178 -10.67 -7.50 9.49
C VAL A 178 -10.27 -6.50 8.41
N GLY A 179 -9.70 -7.02 7.36
CA GLY A 179 -9.26 -6.25 6.21
C GLY A 179 -9.13 -7.13 4.97
N SER A 180 -8.49 -6.62 3.94
CA SER A 180 -8.18 -7.35 2.72
C SER A 180 -6.70 -7.72 2.69
N PRO A 181 -6.30 -8.95 3.10
CA PRO A 181 -4.92 -9.40 2.99
C PRO A 181 -4.45 -9.36 1.54
N THR A 182 -3.39 -8.61 1.28
CA THR A 182 -3.01 -8.28 -0.09
C THR A 182 -1.55 -8.61 -0.34
N TYR A 183 -1.28 -9.53 -1.27
CA TYR A 183 0.08 -9.89 -1.64
C TYR A 183 0.70 -8.76 -2.46
N VAL A 184 1.83 -8.25 -1.99
CA VAL A 184 2.50 -7.07 -2.58
C VAL A 184 2.80 -7.24 -4.07
N ARG A 185 3.17 -8.44 -4.49
CA ARG A 185 3.48 -8.75 -5.89
C ARG A 185 2.28 -8.54 -6.80
N HIS A 186 1.10 -9.00 -6.37
CA HIS A 186 -0.12 -8.85 -7.16
C HIS A 186 -0.50 -7.39 -7.36
N VAL A 187 -0.33 -6.54 -6.35
CA VAL A 187 -0.53 -5.08 -6.51
C VAL A 187 0.50 -4.51 -7.47
N ALA A 188 1.79 -4.81 -7.26
CA ALA A 188 2.87 -4.29 -8.09
C ALA A 188 2.68 -4.62 -9.58
N GLU A 189 2.23 -5.84 -9.90
CA GLU A 189 1.92 -6.29 -11.26
C GLU A 189 0.75 -5.52 -11.92
N ARG A 190 -0.13 -4.88 -11.13
CA ARG A 190 -1.29 -4.11 -11.62
C ARG A 190 -1.03 -2.61 -11.73
N LEU A 191 0.02 -2.07 -11.08
CA LEU A 191 0.28 -0.62 -11.10
C LEU A 191 0.61 -0.11 -12.52
N LEU A 192 1.47 -0.81 -13.25
CA LEU A 192 1.82 -0.41 -14.60
C LEU A 192 0.66 -0.61 -15.61
N PRO A 193 -0.05 -1.76 -15.65
CA PRO A 193 -1.26 -1.88 -16.44
C PRO A 193 -2.30 -0.80 -16.16
N LEU A 194 -2.54 -0.45 -14.89
CA LEU A 194 -3.45 0.64 -14.53
C LEU A 194 -2.97 1.96 -15.12
N LEU A 195 -1.70 2.29 -14.96
CA LEU A 195 -1.11 3.54 -15.49
C LEU A 195 -1.30 3.64 -17.01
N LEU A 196 -1.15 2.53 -17.75
CA LEU A 196 -1.30 2.47 -19.20
C LEU A 196 -2.76 2.61 -19.68
N THR A 197 -3.75 2.51 -18.80
CA THR A 197 -5.15 2.72 -19.17
C THR A 197 -5.48 4.17 -19.47
N GLU A 198 -4.72 5.12 -18.94
CA GLU A 198 -5.00 6.56 -18.92
C GLU A 198 -6.41 6.90 -18.34
N ARG A 199 -7.04 5.95 -17.65
CA ARG A 199 -8.32 6.15 -16.96
C ARG A 199 -8.04 6.72 -15.56
N PHE A 200 -7.80 8.01 -15.51
CA PHE A 200 -7.45 8.72 -14.27
C PHE A 200 -8.55 8.64 -13.22
N GLY A 201 -8.17 8.55 -11.94
CA GLY A 201 -9.13 8.44 -10.84
C GLY A 201 -8.60 7.73 -9.60
N THR A 202 -9.54 7.33 -8.74
CA THR A 202 -9.25 6.55 -7.52
C THR A 202 -9.64 5.10 -7.74
N TYR A 203 -8.77 4.18 -7.30
CA TYR A 203 -8.90 2.74 -7.47
C TYR A 203 -8.57 2.01 -6.18
N HIS A 204 -9.28 0.91 -5.92
CA HIS A 204 -8.90 -0.04 -4.88
C HIS A 204 -8.22 -1.25 -5.51
N LEU A 205 -6.99 -1.54 -5.10
CA LEU A 205 -6.26 -2.76 -5.46
C LEU A 205 -5.91 -3.51 -4.18
N ALA A 206 -6.76 -4.45 -3.80
CA ALA A 206 -6.63 -5.22 -2.56
C ALA A 206 -7.08 -6.67 -2.79
N GLY A 207 -6.67 -7.58 -1.92
CA GLY A 207 -7.14 -8.96 -1.94
C GLY A 207 -8.65 -9.03 -1.83
N PRO A 208 -9.32 -9.96 -2.56
CA PRO A 208 -10.78 -9.99 -2.64
C PRO A 208 -11.48 -10.50 -1.37
N GLU A 209 -10.76 -11.18 -0.48
CA GLU A 209 -11.34 -11.73 0.74
C GLU A 209 -11.23 -10.75 1.92
N VAL A 210 -12.21 -10.88 2.84
CA VAL A 210 -12.26 -10.17 4.11
C VAL A 210 -11.84 -11.13 5.22
N GLU A 211 -10.66 -10.93 5.79
CA GLU A 211 -10.09 -11.86 6.76
C GLU A 211 -9.46 -11.11 7.95
N SER A 212 -9.35 -11.80 9.08
CA SER A 212 -8.47 -11.37 10.19
C SER A 212 -7.05 -11.94 10.01
N TRP A 213 -6.06 -11.36 10.68
CA TRP A 213 -4.71 -11.95 10.68
C TRP A 213 -4.68 -13.33 11.33
N PHE A 214 -5.58 -13.60 12.28
CA PHE A 214 -5.73 -14.93 12.86
C PHE A 214 -6.19 -15.94 11.80
N ASP A 215 -7.18 -15.59 10.96
CA ASP A 215 -7.68 -16.47 9.91
C ASP A 215 -6.62 -16.70 8.83
N VAL A 216 -5.91 -15.65 8.41
CA VAL A 216 -4.79 -15.76 7.46
C VAL A 216 -3.70 -16.71 7.97
N LEU A 217 -3.26 -16.56 9.23
CA LEU A 217 -2.25 -17.45 9.82
C LEU A 217 -2.77 -18.88 9.97
N THR A 218 -4.06 -19.05 10.27
CA THR A 218 -4.68 -20.38 10.32
C THR A 218 -4.69 -21.05 8.95
N ARG A 219 -4.98 -20.31 7.87
CA ARG A 219 -4.86 -20.82 6.49
C ARG A 219 -3.41 -21.21 6.15
N ILE A 220 -2.43 -20.36 6.49
CA ILE A 220 -1.00 -20.64 6.27
C ILE A 220 -0.59 -21.91 7.00
N ARG A 221 -1.02 -22.08 8.25
CA ARG A 221 -0.76 -23.29 9.03
C ARG A 221 -1.19 -24.55 8.28
N PHE A 222 -2.39 -24.54 7.69
CA PHE A 222 -2.88 -25.67 6.92
C PHE A 222 -2.14 -25.85 5.58
N LEU A 223 -1.91 -24.76 4.83
CA LEU A 223 -1.24 -24.82 3.55
C LEU A 223 0.21 -25.31 3.65
N ALA A 224 0.93 -24.89 4.71
CA ALA A 224 2.32 -25.25 4.95
C ALA A 224 2.50 -26.51 5.84
N GLY A 225 1.40 -27.15 6.29
CA GLY A 225 1.44 -28.34 7.13
C GLY A 225 2.13 -28.13 8.48
N LEU A 226 2.05 -26.92 9.06
CA LEU A 226 2.76 -26.59 10.29
C LEU A 226 2.04 -27.15 11.54
N PRO A 227 2.71 -27.93 12.41
CA PRO A 227 2.09 -28.57 13.57
C PRO A 227 2.01 -27.66 14.81
N VAL A 228 1.89 -26.37 14.61
CA VAL A 228 1.85 -25.37 15.69
C VAL A 228 0.46 -24.78 15.85
N MET A 229 0.18 -24.14 16.98
CA MET A 229 -1.07 -23.43 17.21
C MET A 229 -0.98 -21.99 16.64
N VAL A 230 -2.16 -21.42 16.34
CA VAL A 230 -2.30 -19.99 16.11
C VAL A 230 -3.12 -19.41 17.26
N GLU A 231 -2.59 -18.44 17.94
CA GLU A 231 -3.21 -17.77 19.07
C GLU A 231 -4.04 -16.56 18.60
N ARG A 232 -5.20 -16.36 19.23
CA ARG A 232 -6.04 -15.19 19.01
C ARG A 232 -5.52 -14.04 19.84
N GLN A 233 -5.35 -12.88 19.20
CA GLN A 233 -5.05 -11.63 19.87
C GLN A 233 -6.18 -10.62 19.67
N LEU A 234 -6.44 -9.80 20.65
CA LEU A 234 -7.32 -8.62 20.54
C LEU A 234 -6.48 -7.35 20.43
N VAL A 235 -6.99 -6.37 19.70
CA VAL A 235 -6.34 -5.06 19.63
C VAL A 235 -6.09 -4.45 21.01
N GLN A 236 -7.03 -4.62 21.95
CA GLN A 236 -6.89 -4.11 23.30
C GLN A 236 -5.74 -4.72 24.12
N ASP A 237 -5.26 -5.92 23.71
CA ASP A 237 -4.16 -6.63 24.40
C ASP A 237 -2.78 -6.17 23.88
N LEU A 238 -2.77 -5.31 22.85
CA LEU A 238 -1.57 -4.75 22.24
C LEU A 238 -1.38 -3.30 22.67
N ASP A 239 -0.14 -2.92 22.95
CA ASP A 239 0.24 -1.53 23.24
C ASP A 239 0.36 -0.74 21.93
N LEU A 240 -0.79 -0.45 21.30
CA LEU A 240 -0.89 0.32 20.07
C LEU A 240 -1.30 1.77 20.37
N ARG A 241 -0.51 2.72 19.89
CA ARG A 241 -0.77 4.16 20.07
C ARG A 241 -1.85 4.69 19.15
N ALA A 242 -1.84 4.22 17.90
CA ALA A 242 -2.81 4.64 16.92
C ALA A 242 -4.07 3.76 16.95
N PRO A 243 -5.27 4.35 16.81
CA PRO A 243 -6.49 3.57 16.65
C PRO A 243 -6.46 2.77 15.33
N ARG A 244 -6.98 1.54 15.38
CA ARG A 244 -7.09 0.64 14.22
C ARG A 244 -8.56 0.49 13.84
N PRO A 245 -8.93 0.67 12.53
CA PRO A 245 -10.29 0.38 12.05
C PRO A 245 -10.71 -1.05 12.40
N VAL A 246 -12.00 -1.25 12.71
CA VAL A 246 -12.54 -2.61 12.97
C VAL A 246 -12.61 -3.40 11.69
N ASN A 247 -13.11 -2.78 10.62
CA ASN A 247 -13.15 -3.34 9.28
C ASN A 247 -12.53 -2.33 8.29
N SER A 248 -11.39 -2.66 7.70
CA SER A 248 -10.77 -1.83 6.66
C SER A 248 -10.74 -2.53 5.30
N ALA A 249 -11.55 -3.57 5.13
CA ALA A 249 -11.60 -4.32 3.89
C ALA A 249 -12.03 -3.44 2.72
N LEU A 250 -11.38 -3.65 1.58
CA LEU A 250 -11.63 -2.93 0.34
C LEU A 250 -12.26 -3.85 -0.70
N THR A 251 -13.14 -3.28 -1.51
CA THR A 251 -13.61 -3.87 -2.77
C THR A 251 -13.42 -2.83 -3.89
N SER A 252 -13.44 -3.26 -5.15
CA SER A 252 -13.32 -2.33 -6.28
C SER A 252 -14.52 -2.44 -7.19
N LEU A 253 -15.06 -1.28 -7.57
CA LEU A 253 -16.10 -1.16 -8.59
C LEU A 253 -15.52 -1.19 -10.01
N PHE A 254 -14.22 -0.96 -10.17
CA PHE A 254 -13.60 -0.70 -11.47
C PHE A 254 -12.53 -1.74 -11.87
N ALA A 255 -11.99 -2.50 -10.92
CA ALA A 255 -10.88 -3.41 -11.20
C ALA A 255 -11.25 -4.52 -12.20
N ALA A 256 -12.47 -5.08 -12.12
CA ALA A 256 -12.93 -6.12 -13.03
C ALA A 256 -13.01 -5.65 -14.49
N ASP A 257 -13.58 -4.48 -14.73
CA ASP A 257 -13.71 -3.90 -16.06
C ASP A 257 -12.37 -3.58 -16.72
N LEU A 258 -11.32 -3.41 -15.90
CA LEU A 258 -9.96 -3.11 -16.35
C LEU A 258 -9.06 -4.35 -16.38
N GLY A 259 -9.54 -5.52 -15.95
CA GLY A 259 -8.73 -6.73 -15.82
C GLY A 259 -7.64 -6.60 -14.73
N LEU A 260 -7.90 -5.81 -13.69
CA LEU A 260 -6.95 -5.50 -12.61
C LEU A 260 -7.28 -6.21 -11.29
N GLU A 261 -8.25 -7.12 -11.30
CA GLU A 261 -8.59 -7.93 -10.12
C GLU A 261 -7.35 -8.69 -9.61
N LEU A 262 -7.25 -8.77 -8.29
CA LEU A 262 -6.20 -9.57 -7.67
C LEU A 262 -6.66 -11.03 -7.50
N PRO A 263 -5.73 -11.99 -7.57
CA PRO A 263 -6.04 -13.40 -7.34
C PRO A 263 -6.61 -13.66 -5.94
N PRO A 264 -7.34 -14.78 -5.76
CA PRO A 264 -7.82 -15.22 -4.45
C PRO A 264 -6.69 -15.40 -3.43
N LEU A 265 -7.01 -15.24 -2.14
CA LEU A 265 -6.04 -15.29 -1.04
C LEU A 265 -5.25 -16.61 -1.01
N ASP A 266 -5.91 -17.75 -1.27
CA ASP A 266 -5.21 -19.03 -1.27
C ASP A 266 -4.11 -19.13 -2.35
N VAL A 267 -4.32 -18.46 -3.50
CA VAL A 267 -3.28 -18.34 -4.55
C VAL A 267 -2.15 -17.47 -4.04
N ALA A 268 -2.49 -16.30 -3.49
CA ALA A 268 -1.52 -15.36 -2.93
C ALA A 268 -0.67 -15.96 -1.81
N LEU A 269 -1.29 -16.75 -0.91
CA LEU A 269 -0.59 -17.40 0.19
C LEU A 269 0.33 -18.52 -0.29
N LYS A 270 -0.07 -19.30 -1.30
CA LYS A 270 0.81 -20.33 -1.90
C LYS A 270 2.03 -19.69 -2.54
N GLU A 271 1.84 -18.69 -3.40
CA GLU A 271 2.95 -17.96 -4.02
C GLU A 271 3.89 -17.30 -2.98
N PHE A 272 3.32 -16.76 -1.91
CA PHE A 272 4.09 -16.20 -0.79
C PHE A 272 4.93 -17.27 -0.09
N LEU A 273 4.36 -18.44 0.20
CA LEU A 273 5.08 -19.54 0.88
C LEU A 273 6.18 -20.12 0.00
N ASP A 274 5.92 -20.28 -1.31
CA ASP A 274 6.91 -20.77 -2.28
C ASP A 274 8.08 -19.77 -2.46
N GLY A 275 7.83 -18.48 -2.31
CA GLY A 275 8.85 -17.43 -2.37
C GLY A 275 9.65 -17.22 -1.08
N GLN A 276 9.34 -17.97 0.01
CA GLN A 276 10.04 -17.90 1.30
C GLN A 276 11.11 -19.02 1.44
N ASP A 277 11.15 -19.96 0.52
CA ASP A 277 12.14 -21.05 0.47
C ASP A 277 13.36 -20.56 -0.36
#